data_8cab668ab65d674caf8d1976643be080
#
_entry.id   8cab668ab65d674caf8d1976643be080
#
_cell.length_a   1.000
_cell.length_b   1.000
_cell.length_c   1.000
_cell.angle_alpha   90.00
_cell.angle_beta   90.00
_cell.angle_gamma   90.00
#
_symmetry.space_group_name_H-M   'P 1'
#
loop_
_entity.id
_entity.type
_entity.pdbx_description
1 polymer ?
#
loop_
_entity_poly.entity_id
_entity_poly.type
_entity_poly.pdbx_seq_one_letter_code
_entity_poly.pdbx_strand_id
1 'polypeptide(L)' 'PVEPPPNIKFSQQERMQLIIALIVKNQNGSGASIEKVVSEAEKRGIDQEQILYDFQHLKMQGNVYEPKSGEIRYVF' A
#
# COMPACT_ATOMS: atom_id res chain seq x y z
N PRO A 1 7.95 16.57 13.40
CA PRO A 1 7.44 15.51 12.56
C PRO A 1 7.46 14.21 13.29
N VAL A 2 6.37 13.51 13.15
CA VAL A 2 6.27 12.22 13.80
C VAL A 2 7.03 11.24 12.94
N GLU A 3 8.10 10.74 13.49
CA GLU A 3 8.80 9.68 12.81
C GLU A 3 7.96 8.42 12.92
N PRO A 4 7.75 7.71 11.81
CA PRO A 4 7.12 6.41 11.93
C PRO A 4 7.99 5.54 12.81
N PRO A 5 7.39 4.63 13.57
CA PRO A 5 8.20 3.72 14.37
C PRO A 5 9.19 3.02 13.45
N PRO A 6 10.42 2.86 13.90
CA PRO A 6 11.43 2.29 13.03
C PRO A 6 11.04 0.88 12.64
N ASN A 7 10.61 0.73 11.43
CA ASN A 7 10.48 -0.58 10.86
C ASN A 7 11.79 -0.84 10.16
N ILE A 8 12.65 -1.52 10.86
CA ILE A 8 14.01 -1.72 10.39
C ILE A 8 14.11 -2.72 9.24
N LYS A 9 13.01 -3.38 8.90
CA LYS A 9 13.05 -4.38 7.84
C LYS A 9 12.95 -3.76 6.46
N PHE A 10 12.28 -2.61 6.35
CA PHE A 10 12.01 -2.03 5.04
C PHE A 10 12.19 -0.52 5.09
N SER A 11 12.88 0.02 4.10
CA SER A 11 12.86 1.46 3.86
C SER A 11 11.50 1.84 3.29
N GLN A 12 11.20 3.13 3.25
CA GLN A 12 9.96 3.60 2.66
C GLN A 12 9.84 3.14 1.20
N GLN A 13 10.92 3.24 0.46
CA GLN A 13 10.91 2.83 -0.93
C GLN A 13 10.62 1.35 -1.07
N GLU A 14 11.23 0.53 -0.23
CA GLU A 14 10.98 -0.91 -0.25
C GLU A 14 9.55 -1.23 0.12
N ARG A 15 9.01 -0.52 1.13
CA ARG A 15 7.62 -0.73 1.52
C ARG A 15 6.67 -0.38 0.38
N MET A 16 6.93 0.74 -0.29
CA MET A 16 6.07 1.17 -1.37
C MET A 16 6.10 0.19 -2.53
N GLN A 17 7.27 -0.34 -2.85
CA GLN A 17 7.39 -1.35 -3.89
C GLN A 17 6.64 -2.62 -3.52
N LEU A 18 6.74 -3.03 -2.26
CA LEU A 18 6.02 -4.20 -1.80
C LEU A 18 4.52 -3.99 -1.86
N ILE A 19 4.07 -2.81 -1.43
CA ILE A 19 2.64 -2.49 -1.46
C ILE A 19 2.13 -2.48 -2.90
N ILE A 20 2.89 -1.90 -3.82
CA ILE A 20 2.51 -1.92 -5.24
C ILE A 20 2.41 -3.36 -5.73
N ALA A 21 3.38 -4.19 -5.38
CA ALA A 21 3.36 -5.58 -5.79
C ALA A 21 2.13 -6.31 -5.25
N LEU A 22 1.75 -6.02 -4.01
CA LEU A 22 0.56 -6.62 -3.42
C LEU A 22 -0.71 -6.14 -4.10
N ILE A 23 -0.76 -4.86 -4.46
CA ILE A 23 -1.90 -4.32 -5.19
C ILE A 23 -2.02 -5.02 -6.54
N VAL A 24 -0.94 -5.08 -7.28
CA VAL A 24 -0.95 -5.71 -8.61
C VAL A 24 -1.33 -7.19 -8.51
N LYS A 25 -0.80 -7.87 -7.51
CA LYS A 25 -1.10 -9.27 -7.30
C LYS A 25 -2.58 -9.52 -7.04
N ASN A 26 -3.21 -8.62 -6.30
CA ASN A 26 -4.59 -8.80 -5.86
C ASN A 26 -5.61 -8.08 -6.73
N GLN A 27 -5.17 -7.17 -7.60
CA GLN A 27 -6.14 -6.44 -8.40
C GLN A 27 -6.69 -7.32 -9.51
N ASN A 28 -7.98 -7.16 -9.74
CA ASN A 28 -8.66 -7.81 -10.85
C ASN A 28 -9.28 -6.71 -11.69
N GLY A 29 -10.33 -7.01 -12.44
CA GLY A 29 -10.94 -6.02 -13.30
C GLY A 29 -11.35 -4.73 -12.63
N SER A 30 -11.71 -4.78 -11.33
CA SER A 30 -12.17 -3.58 -10.62
C SER A 30 -11.13 -2.99 -9.69
N GLY A 31 -10.10 -3.76 -9.30
CA GLY A 31 -9.09 -3.28 -8.39
C GLY A 31 -8.79 -4.32 -7.32
N ALA A 32 -7.99 -3.92 -6.33
CA ALA A 32 -7.62 -4.78 -5.21
C ALA A 32 -8.30 -4.28 -3.94
N SER A 33 -8.72 -5.21 -3.09
CA SER A 33 -9.30 -4.85 -1.80
C SER A 33 -8.23 -4.22 -0.92
N ILE A 34 -8.49 -3.03 -0.42
CA ILE A 34 -7.56 -2.34 0.47
C ILE A 34 -7.34 -3.17 1.72
N GLU A 35 -8.39 -3.76 2.27
CA GLU A 35 -8.28 -4.59 3.47
C GLU A 35 -7.34 -5.77 3.23
N LYS A 36 -7.42 -6.37 2.07
CA LYS A 36 -6.59 -7.53 1.77
C LYS A 36 -5.13 -7.11 1.62
N VAL A 37 -4.88 -6.00 0.94
CA VAL A 37 -3.52 -5.50 0.76
C VAL A 37 -2.92 -5.15 2.12
N VAL A 38 -3.69 -4.46 2.97
CA VAL A 38 -3.24 -4.11 4.31
C VAL A 38 -2.92 -5.37 5.11
N SER A 39 -3.81 -6.35 5.08
CA SER A 39 -3.62 -7.59 5.82
C SER A 39 -2.35 -8.32 5.38
N GLU A 40 -2.13 -8.41 4.09
CA GLU A 40 -0.95 -9.09 3.59
C GLU A 40 0.33 -8.33 3.92
N ALA A 41 0.27 -7.00 3.87
CA ALA A 41 1.44 -6.19 4.23
C ALA A 41 1.75 -6.31 5.72
N GLU A 42 0.73 -6.37 6.55
CA GLU A 42 0.92 -6.56 7.99
C GLU A 42 1.58 -7.90 8.28
N LYS A 43 1.22 -8.92 7.54
CA LYS A 43 1.83 -10.23 7.71
C LYS A 43 3.33 -10.21 7.38
N ARG A 44 3.75 -9.24 6.59
CA ARG A 44 5.15 -9.09 6.24
C ARG A 44 5.88 -8.15 7.20
N GLY A 45 5.20 -7.67 8.23
CA GLY A 45 5.83 -6.87 9.27
C GLY A 45 5.73 -5.37 9.08
N ILE A 46 4.84 -4.91 8.21
CA ILE A 46 4.63 -3.48 8.02
C ILE A 46 3.45 -3.05 8.86
N ASP A 47 3.62 -1.98 9.66
CA ASP A 47 2.54 -1.46 10.47
C ASP A 47 1.43 -0.86 9.63
N GLN A 48 0.20 -0.98 10.13
CA GLN A 48 -0.95 -0.43 9.44
C GLN A 48 -0.81 1.07 9.18
N GLU A 49 -0.28 1.81 10.15
CA GLU A 49 -0.09 3.23 9.99
C GLU A 49 0.86 3.54 8.84
N GLN A 50 1.93 2.77 8.72
CA GLN A 50 2.88 2.94 7.63
C GLN A 50 2.25 2.59 6.29
N ILE A 51 1.43 1.54 6.26
CA ILE A 51 0.74 1.16 5.04
C ILE A 51 -0.19 2.26 4.58
N LEU A 52 -0.96 2.83 5.47
CA LEU A 52 -1.89 3.90 5.14
C LEU A 52 -1.15 5.15 4.68
N TYR A 53 -0.03 5.46 5.34
CA TYR A 53 0.80 6.58 4.93
C TYR A 53 1.33 6.36 3.51
N ASP A 54 1.78 5.16 3.21
CA ASP A 54 2.31 4.84 1.90
C ASP A 54 1.23 4.87 0.83
N PHE A 55 0.00 4.44 1.16
CA PHE A 55 -1.13 4.57 0.24
C PHE A 55 -1.36 6.04 -0.14
N GLN A 56 -1.37 6.92 0.87
CA GLN A 56 -1.54 8.34 0.62
C GLN A 56 -0.46 8.86 -0.31
N HIS A 57 0.76 8.46 -0.05
CA HIS A 57 1.90 8.89 -0.85
C HIS A 57 1.77 8.43 -2.30
N LEU A 58 1.39 7.17 -2.48
CA LEU A 58 1.20 6.61 -3.81
C LEU A 58 0.07 7.30 -4.56
N LYS A 59 -1.00 7.65 -3.84
CA LYS A 59 -2.10 8.40 -4.46
C LYS A 59 -1.63 9.78 -4.90
N MET A 60 -0.85 10.45 -4.06
CA MET A 60 -0.33 11.78 -4.39
C MET A 60 0.59 11.75 -5.60
N GLN A 61 1.32 10.66 -5.76
CA GLN A 61 2.19 10.51 -6.91
C GLN A 61 1.44 10.10 -8.18
N GLY A 62 0.17 9.76 -8.04
CA GLY A 62 -0.63 9.33 -9.19
C GLY A 62 -0.39 7.89 -9.60
N ASN A 63 0.27 7.11 -8.76
CA ASN A 63 0.56 5.72 -9.08
C ASN A 63 -0.60 4.79 -8.80
N VAL A 64 -1.49 5.18 -7.88
CA VAL A 64 -2.66 4.39 -7.54
C VAL A 64 -3.88 5.29 -7.39
N TYR A 65 -5.04 4.71 -7.53
CA TYR A 65 -6.29 5.44 -7.30
C TYR A 65 -7.34 4.46 -6.77
N GLU A 66 -8.41 5.01 -6.22
CA GLU A 66 -9.51 4.22 -5.70
C GLU A 66 -10.67 4.26 -6.71
N PRO A 67 -10.85 3.18 -7.50
CA PRO A 67 -11.97 3.16 -8.45
C PRO A 67 -13.31 3.14 -7.74
N LYS A 68 -13.35 2.59 -6.53
CA LYS A 68 -14.54 2.68 -5.68
C LYS A 68 -14.10 2.49 -4.23
N SER A 69 -15.02 2.78 -3.32
CA SER A 69 -14.73 2.74 -1.91
C SER A 69 -14.23 1.35 -1.51
N GLY A 70 -13.10 1.33 -0.83
CA GLY A 70 -12.53 0.09 -0.33
C GLY A 70 -11.66 -0.67 -1.32
N GLU A 71 -11.50 -0.14 -2.53
CA GLU A 71 -10.66 -0.79 -3.53
C GLU A 71 -9.63 0.19 -4.05
N ILE A 72 -8.45 -0.33 -4.37
CA ILE A 72 -7.35 0.47 -4.88
C ILE A 72 -6.79 -0.20 -6.12
N ARG A 73 -6.34 0.61 -7.07
CA ARG A 73 -5.83 0.08 -8.32
C ARG A 73 -4.53 0.77 -8.69
N TYR A 74 -3.58 -0.02 -9.14
CA TYR A 74 -2.30 0.51 -9.60
C TYR A 74 -2.43 0.89 -11.07
N VAL A 75 -1.90 2.06 -11.43
CA VAL A 75 -1.91 2.58 -12.79
C VAL A 75 -0.59 2.24 -13.45
N PHE A 76 -0.65 1.52 -14.53
CA PHE A 76 0.55 1.18 -15.30
C PHE A 76 0.94 2.29 -16.25
#